data_cfcf7ae43f976e1aacb82643682363e6
#
_entry.id   cfcf7ae43f976e1aacb82643682363e6
#
_cell.length_a   1.000
_cell.length_b   1.000
_cell.length_c   1.000
_cell.angle_alpha   90.00
_cell.angle_beta   90.00
_cell.angle_gamma   90.00
#
_symmetry.space_group_name_H-M   'P 1'
#
loop_
_entity.id
_entity.type
_entity.pdbx_description
1 polymer ?
#
loop_
_entity_poly.entity_id
_entity_poly.type
_entity_poly.pdbx_seq_one_letter_code
_entity_poly.pdbx_strand_id
1 'polypeptide(L)'
;MPRGSNQKFKFTYLMKIMAEKTDDEHSLTMPQILEELEKYEVSAERKSIYEDFKDMSNFGIEVIKEQKGRETFYHIAGREFELAEVKLLIDAVQSAKFITQKKSKLLISKVKNFVSEHQAKQLQRQIVINDRVKTMNESVYYNVDDIHTAINQNRKIKFKYYKWDIDKKLVERHGGSYFFVSPWALLWDDENYYMIAFDDWDNKIKHYRVDKMMYIEVGNDERAGKEEFKNFDMAKYSKATFGMYHGEKTKVCIKFVNHMCGVFIDRFGKDTLFRKIDEKHSELIADINVSPQFFGWIFSLGNDVEIVSPKEVVNELREYTKKFIMKYE
;
A
#
# COMPACT_ATOMS: atom_id res chain seq x y z
N MET A 1 31.95 14.56 -41.31
CA MET A 1 31.16 13.34 -41.05
C MET A 1 29.68 13.72 -41.14
N PRO A 2 28.83 12.93 -41.79
CA PRO A 2 27.39 13.22 -41.78
C PRO A 2 26.91 13.24 -40.33
N ARG A 3 26.15 14.25 -39.95
CA ARG A 3 25.53 14.34 -38.63
C ARG A 3 24.58 13.15 -38.49
N GLY A 4 24.72 12.37 -37.39
CA GLY A 4 23.80 11.26 -37.05
C GLY A 4 22.35 11.74 -37.05
N SER A 5 21.42 10.86 -37.39
CA SER A 5 19.99 11.16 -37.52
C SER A 5 19.38 11.73 -36.24
N ASN A 6 19.91 11.36 -35.07
CA ASN A 6 19.39 11.68 -33.73
C ASN A 6 20.17 12.78 -33.00
N GLN A 7 20.99 13.58 -33.72
CA GLN A 7 21.85 14.60 -33.08
C GLN A 7 21.08 15.61 -32.21
N LYS A 8 19.81 15.89 -32.53
CA LYS A 8 18.91 16.74 -31.72
C LYS A 8 18.69 16.20 -30.29
N PHE A 9 18.80 14.90 -30.12
CA PHE A 9 18.52 14.22 -28.85
C PHE A 9 19.80 13.87 -28.07
N LYS A 10 20.97 14.39 -28.48
CA LYS A 10 22.26 14.10 -27.86
C LYS A 10 22.21 14.23 -26.34
N PHE A 11 21.76 15.39 -25.83
CA PHE A 11 21.67 15.64 -24.40
C PHE A 11 20.73 14.66 -23.68
N THR A 12 19.57 14.41 -24.26
CA THR A 12 18.60 13.46 -23.68
C THR A 12 19.13 12.04 -23.65
N TYR A 13 19.82 11.59 -24.70
CA TYR A 13 20.44 10.26 -24.69
C TYR A 13 21.62 10.19 -23.72
N LEU A 14 22.42 11.25 -23.59
CA LEU A 14 23.47 11.30 -22.61
C LEU A 14 22.92 11.19 -21.17
N MET A 15 21.90 11.96 -20.83
CA MET A 15 21.22 11.85 -19.55
C MET A 15 20.71 10.43 -19.29
N LYS A 16 20.07 9.82 -20.29
CA LYS A 16 19.58 8.45 -20.21
C LYS A 16 20.68 7.44 -19.96
N ILE A 17 21.77 7.50 -20.74
CA ILE A 17 22.93 6.62 -20.59
C ILE A 17 23.53 6.74 -19.18
N MET A 18 23.78 7.96 -18.74
CA MET A 18 24.32 8.21 -17.43
C MET A 18 23.38 7.69 -16.34
N ALA A 19 22.08 7.89 -16.44
CA ALA A 19 21.09 7.41 -15.48
C ALA A 19 20.98 5.87 -15.45
N GLU A 20 21.03 5.21 -16.60
CA GLU A 20 20.85 3.76 -16.71
C GLU A 20 22.14 2.98 -16.41
N LYS A 21 23.30 3.49 -16.84
CA LYS A 21 24.57 2.75 -16.83
C LYS A 21 25.49 3.07 -15.67
N THR A 22 25.22 4.14 -14.91
CA THR A 22 26.10 4.56 -13.82
C THR A 22 25.37 4.65 -12.48
N ASP A 23 26.10 4.48 -11.41
CA ASP A 23 25.71 4.69 -10.01
C ASP A 23 26.99 4.87 -9.17
N ASP A 24 26.87 4.97 -7.83
CA ASP A 24 28.01 5.20 -6.93
C ASP A 24 29.11 4.10 -7.02
N GLU A 25 28.75 2.88 -7.48
CA GLU A 25 29.68 1.75 -7.64
C GLU A 25 30.10 1.54 -9.09
N HIS A 26 29.31 2.02 -10.06
CA HIS A 26 29.52 1.78 -11.49
C HIS A 26 29.64 3.09 -12.24
N SER A 27 30.74 3.25 -12.93
CA SER A 27 31.10 4.46 -13.67
C SER A 27 31.55 4.13 -15.10
N LEU A 28 31.41 5.08 -16.01
CA LEU A 28 31.82 4.97 -17.40
C LEU A 28 33.00 5.88 -17.69
N THR A 29 33.92 5.43 -18.57
CA THR A 29 34.95 6.26 -19.16
C THR A 29 34.39 7.09 -20.32
N MET A 30 35.07 8.18 -20.70
CA MET A 30 34.65 8.99 -21.86
C MET A 30 34.53 8.19 -23.17
N PRO A 31 35.44 7.27 -23.50
CA PRO A 31 35.28 6.40 -24.67
C PRO A 31 33.99 5.56 -24.61
N GLN A 32 33.68 4.98 -23.43
CA GLN A 32 32.46 4.18 -23.24
C GLN A 32 31.18 5.05 -23.40
N ILE A 33 31.19 6.26 -22.88
CA ILE A 33 30.06 7.18 -23.06
C ILE A 33 29.83 7.51 -24.55
N LEU A 34 30.88 7.76 -25.29
CA LEU A 34 30.79 8.01 -26.73
C LEU A 34 30.29 6.77 -27.50
N GLU A 35 30.77 5.57 -27.15
CA GLU A 35 30.29 4.30 -27.72
C GLU A 35 28.80 4.07 -27.44
N GLU A 36 28.35 4.36 -26.19
CA GLU A 36 26.92 4.24 -25.86
C GLU A 36 26.06 5.24 -26.67
N LEU A 37 26.54 6.48 -26.90
CA LEU A 37 25.85 7.45 -27.75
C LEU A 37 25.78 7.01 -29.21
N GLU A 38 26.83 6.35 -29.73
CA GLU A 38 26.82 5.83 -31.10
C GLU A 38 25.73 4.79 -31.31
N LYS A 39 25.37 3.97 -30.30
CA LYS A 39 24.24 3.01 -30.37
C LYS A 39 22.89 3.72 -30.64
N TYR A 40 22.77 4.99 -30.29
CA TYR A 40 21.62 5.84 -30.58
C TYR A 40 21.77 6.69 -31.85
N GLU A 41 22.78 6.41 -32.68
CA GLU A 41 23.12 7.19 -33.88
C GLU A 41 23.46 8.66 -33.56
N VAL A 42 24.06 8.90 -32.39
CA VAL A 42 24.52 10.21 -31.96
C VAL A 42 26.04 10.23 -31.97
N SER A 43 26.61 11.10 -32.82
CA SER A 43 28.07 11.36 -32.84
C SER A 43 28.37 12.57 -31.96
N ALA A 44 29.33 12.43 -31.06
CA ALA A 44 29.72 13.48 -30.13
C ALA A 44 31.24 13.56 -29.92
N GLU A 45 31.74 14.77 -29.68
CA GLU A 45 33.13 15.00 -29.30
C GLU A 45 33.24 15.16 -27.78
N ARG A 46 34.40 14.76 -27.22
CA ARG A 46 34.67 14.88 -25.78
C ARG A 46 34.35 16.27 -25.20
N LYS A 47 34.76 17.34 -25.92
CA LYS A 47 34.53 18.71 -25.48
C LYS A 47 33.06 19.03 -25.30
N SER A 48 32.25 18.59 -26.25
CA SER A 48 30.80 18.76 -26.23
C SER A 48 30.13 17.98 -25.07
N ILE A 49 30.66 16.82 -24.68
CA ILE A 49 30.14 16.05 -23.53
C ILE A 49 30.45 16.76 -22.20
N TYR A 50 31.61 17.42 -22.08
CA TYR A 50 31.90 18.19 -20.87
C TYR A 50 30.97 19.40 -20.70
N GLU A 51 30.57 20.04 -21.80
CA GLU A 51 29.56 21.10 -21.78
C GLU A 51 28.20 20.54 -21.34
N ASP A 52 27.79 19.38 -21.91
CA ASP A 52 26.57 18.71 -21.53
C ASP A 52 26.57 18.30 -20.04
N PHE A 53 27.67 17.84 -19.49
CA PHE A 53 27.78 17.53 -18.04
C PHE A 53 27.56 18.75 -17.16
N LYS A 54 28.06 19.91 -17.59
CA LYS A 54 27.82 21.18 -16.89
C LYS A 54 26.33 21.56 -16.97
N ASP A 55 25.69 21.34 -18.12
CA ASP A 55 24.27 21.60 -18.27
C ASP A 55 23.43 20.60 -17.46
N MET A 56 23.84 19.33 -17.35
CA MET A 56 23.21 18.36 -16.44
C MET A 56 23.24 18.84 -14.98
N SER A 57 24.35 19.42 -14.54
CA SER A 57 24.46 19.99 -13.18
C SER A 57 23.48 21.16 -12.97
N ASN A 58 23.26 22.00 -13.98
CA ASN A 58 22.25 23.06 -13.94
C ASN A 58 20.81 22.50 -13.82
N PHE A 59 20.59 21.29 -14.31
CA PHE A 59 19.33 20.53 -14.16
C PHE A 59 19.21 19.76 -12.84
N GLY A 60 20.20 19.88 -11.92
CA GLY A 60 20.23 19.18 -10.66
C GLY A 60 20.75 17.73 -10.75
N ILE A 61 21.34 17.34 -11.88
CA ILE A 61 21.96 16.03 -12.07
C ILE A 61 23.47 16.20 -11.95
N GLU A 62 24.02 15.83 -10.81
CA GLU A 62 25.45 15.96 -10.56
C GLU A 62 26.22 14.80 -11.18
N VAL A 63 27.19 15.13 -12.06
CA VAL A 63 28.11 14.16 -12.66
C VAL A 63 29.44 14.21 -11.91
N ILE A 64 29.76 13.16 -11.18
CA ILE A 64 31.02 13.01 -10.46
C ILE A 64 32.10 12.51 -11.42
N LYS A 65 33.26 13.10 -11.32
CA LYS A 65 34.47 12.74 -12.05
C LYS A 65 35.49 12.15 -11.09
N GLU A 66 35.85 10.89 -11.30
CA GLU A 66 36.88 10.21 -10.52
C GLU A 66 38.07 9.82 -11.41
N GLN A 67 39.29 10.01 -10.91
CA GLN A 67 40.49 9.54 -11.58
C GLN A 67 40.99 8.26 -10.92
N LYS A 68 41.05 7.17 -11.69
CA LYS A 68 41.62 5.88 -11.25
C LYS A 68 42.80 5.53 -12.14
N GLY A 69 44.02 5.77 -11.63
CA GLY A 69 45.23 5.62 -12.41
C GLY A 69 45.33 6.63 -13.56
N ARG A 70 45.42 6.13 -14.79
CA ARG A 70 45.49 6.98 -16.01
C ARG A 70 44.12 7.26 -16.65
N GLU A 71 43.08 6.64 -16.14
CA GLU A 71 41.72 6.76 -16.70
C GLU A 71 40.82 7.63 -15.83
N THR A 72 39.90 8.30 -16.47
CA THR A 72 38.89 9.14 -15.80
C THR A 72 37.53 8.50 -15.98
N PHE A 73 36.82 8.33 -14.90
CA PHE A 73 35.50 7.73 -14.80
C PHE A 73 34.47 8.76 -14.43
N TYR A 74 33.25 8.57 -14.91
CA TYR A 74 32.12 9.47 -14.69
C TYR A 74 30.90 8.66 -14.24
N HIS A 75 30.19 9.15 -13.22
CA HIS A 75 28.93 8.58 -12.75
C HIS A 75 28.01 9.69 -12.25
N ILE A 76 26.71 9.39 -12.16
CA ILE A 76 25.73 10.28 -11.56
C ILE A 76 25.69 10.05 -10.06
N ALA A 77 25.76 11.14 -9.28
CA ALA A 77 25.47 11.16 -7.85
C ALA A 77 24.11 11.82 -7.57
N GLY A 78 23.58 11.57 -6.37
CA GLY A 78 22.39 12.27 -5.88
C GLY A 78 21.12 11.90 -6.65
N ARG A 79 20.85 10.62 -6.81
CA ARG A 79 19.58 10.15 -7.39
C ARG A 79 18.40 10.60 -6.54
N GLU A 80 17.25 10.83 -7.18
CA GLU A 80 16.00 11.17 -6.50
C GLU A 80 15.56 10.09 -5.48
N PHE A 81 15.84 8.80 -5.81
CA PHE A 81 15.58 7.66 -4.94
C PHE A 81 16.86 6.88 -4.65
N GLU A 82 17.08 6.61 -3.37
CA GLU A 82 18.12 5.67 -2.94
C GLU A 82 17.70 4.22 -3.21
N LEU A 83 18.70 3.34 -3.38
CA LEU A 83 18.43 1.90 -3.60
C LEU A 83 17.56 1.28 -2.50
N ALA A 84 17.74 1.70 -1.24
CA ALA A 84 16.95 1.24 -0.11
C ALA A 84 15.48 1.64 -0.23
N GLU A 85 15.19 2.86 -0.68
CA GLU A 85 13.84 3.36 -0.90
C GLU A 85 13.14 2.61 -2.03
N VAL A 86 13.86 2.36 -3.14
CA VAL A 86 13.33 1.56 -4.26
C VAL A 86 13.04 0.13 -3.82
N LYS A 87 13.86 -0.47 -2.94
CA LYS A 87 13.57 -1.78 -2.34
C LYS A 87 12.24 -1.76 -1.57
N LEU A 88 12.04 -0.77 -0.71
CA LEU A 88 10.81 -0.61 0.06
C LEU A 88 9.58 -0.45 -0.85
N LEU A 89 9.68 0.35 -1.93
CA LEU A 89 8.60 0.49 -2.91
C LEU A 89 8.26 -0.84 -3.60
N ILE A 90 9.27 -1.60 -3.98
CA ILE A 90 9.08 -2.93 -4.58
C ILE A 90 8.40 -3.88 -3.60
N ASP A 91 8.85 -3.91 -2.34
CA ASP A 91 8.28 -4.77 -1.29
C ASP A 91 6.82 -4.40 -1.03
N ALA A 92 6.50 -3.10 -0.96
CA ALA A 92 5.13 -2.61 -0.81
C ALA A 92 4.22 -3.07 -1.97
N VAL A 93 4.68 -2.98 -3.22
CA VAL A 93 3.92 -3.44 -4.39
C VAL A 93 3.76 -4.96 -4.39
N GLN A 94 4.80 -5.70 -3.97
CA GLN A 94 4.74 -7.16 -3.93
C GLN A 94 3.84 -7.67 -2.81
N SER A 95 3.88 -7.06 -1.64
CA SER A 95 3.08 -7.46 -0.48
C SER A 95 1.59 -7.16 -0.65
N ALA A 96 1.24 -6.16 -1.44
CA ALA A 96 -0.14 -5.73 -1.62
C ALA A 96 -1.03 -6.82 -2.25
N LYS A 97 -2.00 -7.33 -1.48
CA LYS A 97 -2.95 -8.38 -1.92
C LYS A 97 -3.93 -7.87 -2.98
N PHE A 98 -4.25 -6.58 -2.96
CA PHE A 98 -5.24 -5.98 -3.88
C PHE A 98 -4.69 -5.72 -5.28
N ILE A 99 -3.38 -5.80 -5.51
CA ILE A 99 -2.76 -5.65 -6.83
C ILE A 99 -2.57 -7.03 -7.45
N THR A 100 -3.06 -7.23 -8.68
CA THR A 100 -2.90 -8.51 -9.38
C THR A 100 -1.42 -8.82 -9.62
N GLN A 101 -1.08 -10.10 -9.80
CA GLN A 101 0.30 -10.53 -10.08
C GLN A 101 0.87 -9.86 -11.35
N LYS A 102 0.04 -9.76 -12.39
CA LYS A 102 0.42 -9.11 -13.66
C LYS A 102 0.71 -7.61 -13.46
N LYS A 103 -0.16 -6.91 -12.74
CA LYS A 103 0.01 -5.46 -12.47
C LYS A 103 1.19 -5.20 -11.55
N SER A 104 1.44 -6.06 -10.56
CA SER A 104 2.63 -5.95 -9.69
C SER A 104 3.91 -6.04 -10.50
N LYS A 105 4.03 -7.03 -11.39
CA LYS A 105 5.21 -7.16 -12.28
C LYS A 105 5.43 -5.90 -13.12
N LEU A 106 4.34 -5.34 -13.69
CA LEU A 106 4.43 -4.11 -14.48
C LEU A 106 4.85 -2.89 -13.63
N LEU A 107 4.29 -2.72 -12.43
CA LEU A 107 4.67 -1.63 -11.54
C LEU A 107 6.13 -1.76 -11.08
N ILE A 108 6.56 -2.95 -10.70
CA ILE A 108 7.95 -3.22 -10.31
C ILE A 108 8.92 -2.92 -11.46
N SER A 109 8.57 -3.28 -12.70
CA SER A 109 9.42 -2.94 -13.86
C SER A 109 9.58 -1.43 -14.05
N LYS A 110 8.53 -0.64 -13.77
CA LYS A 110 8.61 0.82 -13.81
C LYS A 110 9.41 1.42 -12.65
N VAL A 111 9.23 0.89 -11.44
CA VAL A 111 9.94 1.34 -10.24
C VAL A 111 11.45 1.09 -10.37
N LYS A 112 11.84 0.00 -11.02
CA LYS A 112 13.26 -0.31 -11.31
C LYS A 112 13.97 0.74 -12.17
N ASN A 113 13.24 1.54 -12.94
CA ASN A 113 13.82 2.61 -13.75
C ASN A 113 14.33 3.81 -12.90
N PHE A 114 14.03 3.85 -11.60
CA PHE A 114 14.56 4.88 -10.69
C PHE A 114 16.03 4.62 -10.29
N VAL A 115 16.55 3.43 -10.56
CA VAL A 115 17.92 3.03 -10.24
C VAL A 115 18.69 2.63 -11.51
N SER A 116 20.00 2.41 -11.40
CA SER A 116 20.81 1.92 -12.51
C SER A 116 20.43 0.48 -12.92
N GLU A 117 20.80 0.07 -14.14
CA GLU A 117 20.66 -1.33 -14.58
C GLU A 117 21.40 -2.32 -13.66
N HIS A 118 22.52 -1.90 -13.07
CA HIS A 118 23.31 -2.70 -12.14
C HIS A 118 22.54 -2.92 -10.84
N GLN A 119 22.03 -1.86 -10.26
CA GLN A 119 21.21 -1.90 -9.06
C GLN A 119 19.88 -2.64 -9.32
N ALA A 120 19.22 -2.42 -10.46
CA ALA A 120 18.01 -3.13 -10.86
C ALA A 120 18.19 -4.65 -10.96
N LYS A 121 19.37 -5.13 -11.38
CA LYS A 121 19.73 -6.56 -11.37
C LYS A 121 19.89 -7.11 -9.96
N GLN A 122 20.44 -6.36 -9.02
CA GLN A 122 20.53 -6.76 -7.62
C GLN A 122 19.13 -6.89 -6.98
N LEU A 123 18.22 -6.00 -7.32
CA LEU A 123 16.82 -6.03 -6.82
C LEU A 123 16.07 -7.30 -7.23
N GLN A 124 16.44 -7.97 -8.32
CA GLN A 124 15.78 -9.20 -8.77
C GLN A 124 16.09 -10.43 -7.90
N ARG A 125 17.23 -10.44 -7.21
CA ARG A 125 17.76 -11.62 -6.52
C ARG A 125 17.35 -11.76 -5.07
N GLN A 126 16.82 -10.73 -4.45
CA GLN A 126 16.69 -10.65 -2.98
C GLN A 126 15.28 -10.82 -2.43
N ILE A 127 14.25 -10.80 -3.27
CA ILE A 127 12.87 -10.82 -2.76
C ILE A 127 12.20 -12.14 -3.13
N VAL A 128 12.29 -13.11 -2.21
CA VAL A 128 11.38 -14.25 -2.17
C VAL A 128 10.20 -13.85 -1.30
N ILE A 129 9.18 -13.25 -1.89
CA ILE A 129 7.88 -13.19 -1.23
C ILE A 129 7.20 -14.52 -1.53
N ASN A 130 6.92 -15.30 -0.48
CA ASN A 130 6.05 -16.46 -0.58
C ASN A 130 4.82 -16.09 -1.41
N ASP A 131 4.36 -17.03 -2.24
CA ASP A 131 3.18 -16.87 -3.10
C ASP A 131 1.97 -16.36 -2.31
N ARG A 132 1.89 -15.05 -2.12
CA ARG A 132 0.72 -14.42 -1.51
C ARG A 132 -0.44 -14.49 -2.49
N VAL A 133 -1.57 -14.94 -1.99
CA VAL A 133 -2.81 -14.94 -2.76
C VAL A 133 -3.19 -13.49 -3.07
N LYS A 134 -2.98 -13.10 -4.33
CA LYS A 134 -3.35 -11.78 -4.85
C LYS A 134 -4.75 -11.81 -5.43
N THR A 135 -5.39 -10.63 -5.49
CA THR A 135 -6.68 -10.51 -6.17
C THR A 135 -6.55 -10.90 -7.65
N MET A 136 -7.62 -11.44 -8.20
CA MET A 136 -7.75 -11.68 -9.64
C MET A 136 -8.49 -10.53 -10.35
N ASN A 137 -9.00 -9.55 -9.60
CA ASN A 137 -9.72 -8.41 -10.15
C ASN A 137 -8.73 -7.35 -10.66
N GLU A 138 -8.53 -7.26 -11.95
CA GLU A 138 -7.66 -6.26 -12.58
C GLU A 138 -8.23 -4.83 -12.52
N SER A 139 -9.55 -4.69 -12.27
CA SER A 139 -10.19 -3.37 -12.19
C SER A 139 -9.99 -2.65 -10.86
N VAL A 140 -9.44 -3.30 -9.82
CA VAL A 140 -9.27 -2.68 -8.48
C VAL A 140 -8.56 -1.34 -8.55
N TYR A 141 -7.57 -1.21 -9.41
CA TYR A 141 -6.83 0.03 -9.61
C TYR A 141 -7.76 1.18 -10.10
N TYR A 142 -8.60 0.89 -11.09
CA TYR A 142 -9.58 1.85 -11.60
C TYR A 142 -10.71 2.10 -10.59
N ASN A 143 -11.14 1.05 -9.89
CA ASN A 143 -12.15 1.16 -8.85
C ASN A 143 -11.73 2.16 -7.75
N VAL A 144 -10.47 2.13 -7.34
CA VAL A 144 -9.92 3.09 -6.35
C VAL A 144 -9.98 4.52 -6.91
N ASP A 145 -9.62 4.72 -8.17
CA ASP A 145 -9.65 6.03 -8.83
C ASP A 145 -11.08 6.57 -9.00
N ASP A 146 -12.02 5.72 -9.43
CA ASP A 146 -13.44 6.06 -9.54
C ASP A 146 -14.04 6.46 -8.19
N ILE A 147 -13.70 5.74 -7.11
CA ILE A 147 -14.15 6.05 -5.75
C ILE A 147 -13.57 7.39 -5.29
N HIS A 148 -12.27 7.65 -5.52
CA HIS A 148 -11.67 8.94 -5.22
C HIS A 148 -12.33 10.08 -6.00
N THR A 149 -12.61 9.87 -7.27
CA THR A 149 -13.32 10.84 -8.13
C THR A 149 -14.70 11.15 -7.56
N ALA A 150 -15.47 10.14 -7.17
CA ALA A 150 -16.78 10.33 -6.57
C ALA A 150 -16.71 11.11 -5.23
N ILE A 151 -15.71 10.78 -4.40
CA ILE A 151 -15.47 11.50 -3.13
C ILE A 151 -15.16 12.98 -3.39
N ASN A 152 -14.25 13.27 -4.32
CA ASN A 152 -13.82 14.63 -4.64
C ASN A 152 -14.94 15.46 -5.27
N GLN A 153 -15.79 14.84 -6.08
CA GLN A 153 -16.92 15.49 -6.75
C GLN A 153 -18.19 15.54 -5.88
N ASN A 154 -18.15 15.02 -4.66
CA ASN A 154 -19.31 14.91 -3.78
C ASN A 154 -20.47 14.12 -4.41
N ARG A 155 -20.20 12.97 -5.06
CA ARG A 155 -21.17 12.17 -5.81
C ARG A 155 -21.37 10.79 -5.21
N LYS A 156 -22.60 10.26 -5.35
CA LYS A 156 -22.94 8.86 -5.08
C LYS A 156 -22.34 7.96 -6.17
N ILE A 157 -22.15 6.70 -5.84
CA ILE A 157 -21.74 5.67 -6.80
C ILE A 157 -22.74 4.52 -6.81
N LYS A 158 -22.81 3.82 -7.93
CA LYS A 158 -23.42 2.50 -8.04
C LYS A 158 -22.36 1.47 -8.45
N PHE A 159 -22.52 0.24 -7.97
CA PHE A 159 -21.63 -0.87 -8.30
C PHE A 159 -22.31 -2.19 -8.08
N LYS A 160 -21.77 -3.27 -8.67
CA LYS A 160 -22.12 -4.65 -8.33
C LYS A 160 -21.11 -5.22 -7.35
N TYR A 161 -21.57 -6.02 -6.36
CA TYR A 161 -20.71 -6.60 -5.34
C TYR A 161 -20.67 -8.12 -5.48
N TYR A 162 -19.46 -8.67 -5.46
CA TYR A 162 -19.19 -10.08 -5.73
C TYR A 162 -18.70 -10.83 -4.50
N LYS A 163 -18.91 -12.14 -4.47
CA LYS A 163 -18.33 -13.07 -3.50
C LYS A 163 -17.83 -14.32 -4.24
N TRP A 164 -16.89 -15.01 -3.63
CA TRP A 164 -16.48 -16.32 -4.11
C TRP A 164 -17.53 -17.36 -3.73
N ASP A 165 -17.84 -18.26 -4.63
CA ASP A 165 -18.57 -19.51 -4.34
C ASP A 165 -17.59 -20.66 -4.03
N ILE A 166 -18.16 -21.84 -3.74
CA ILE A 166 -17.37 -23.05 -3.44
C ILE A 166 -16.59 -23.57 -4.67
N ASP A 167 -17.08 -23.26 -5.86
CA ASP A 167 -16.44 -23.61 -7.13
C ASP A 167 -15.33 -22.62 -7.53
N LYS A 168 -14.97 -21.70 -6.63
CA LYS A 168 -13.97 -20.65 -6.84
C LYS A 168 -14.34 -19.68 -7.98
N LYS A 169 -15.63 -19.48 -8.20
CA LYS A 169 -16.17 -18.50 -9.15
C LYS A 169 -16.64 -17.25 -8.42
N LEU A 170 -16.45 -16.09 -9.03
CA LEU A 170 -17.04 -14.85 -8.54
C LEU A 170 -18.51 -14.81 -8.94
N VAL A 171 -19.39 -14.80 -7.94
CA VAL A 171 -20.85 -14.72 -8.11
C VAL A 171 -21.36 -13.40 -7.53
N GLU A 172 -22.37 -12.84 -8.18
CA GLU A 172 -23.01 -11.60 -7.76
C GLU A 172 -23.74 -11.79 -6.42
N ARG A 173 -23.64 -10.80 -5.54
CA ARG A 173 -24.46 -10.72 -4.33
C ARG A 173 -25.80 -10.08 -4.65
N HIS A 174 -26.80 -10.33 -3.81
CA HIS A 174 -28.15 -9.77 -3.93
C HIS A 174 -28.79 -9.97 -5.32
N GLY A 175 -28.58 -11.14 -5.95
CA GLY A 175 -29.18 -11.45 -7.24
C GLY A 175 -28.72 -10.56 -8.39
N GLY A 176 -27.55 -9.95 -8.28
CA GLY A 176 -26.98 -9.07 -9.31
C GLY A 176 -27.50 -7.63 -9.29
N SER A 177 -28.25 -7.23 -8.27
CA SER A 177 -28.69 -5.85 -8.10
C SER A 177 -27.51 -4.91 -7.85
N TYR A 178 -27.62 -3.68 -8.32
CA TYR A 178 -26.67 -2.62 -8.01
C TYR A 178 -26.83 -2.14 -6.57
N PHE A 179 -25.70 -1.86 -5.94
CA PHE A 179 -25.63 -1.11 -4.70
C PHE A 179 -25.52 0.38 -5.05
N PHE A 180 -26.25 1.23 -4.34
CA PHE A 180 -26.21 2.68 -4.46
C PHE A 180 -25.80 3.24 -3.11
N VAL A 181 -24.64 3.88 -3.05
CA VAL A 181 -24.07 4.36 -1.79
C VAL A 181 -23.35 5.70 -1.96
N SER A 182 -23.14 6.37 -0.84
CA SER A 182 -22.38 7.62 -0.74
C SER A 182 -20.98 7.32 -0.22
N PRO A 183 -19.91 7.29 -1.05
CA PRO A 183 -18.56 6.99 -0.62
C PRO A 183 -17.99 8.18 0.18
N TRP A 184 -17.39 7.91 1.35
CA TRP A 184 -16.83 8.95 2.20
C TRP A 184 -15.33 8.83 2.38
N ALA A 185 -14.78 7.63 2.40
CA ALA A 185 -13.36 7.41 2.52
C ALA A 185 -12.92 6.07 1.93
N LEU A 186 -11.64 5.99 1.60
CA LEU A 186 -10.93 4.74 1.36
C LEU A 186 -10.00 4.47 2.54
N LEU A 187 -10.09 3.28 3.09
CA LEU A 187 -9.26 2.80 4.18
C LEU A 187 -8.41 1.62 3.69
N TRP A 188 -7.13 1.64 4.04
CA TRP A 188 -6.24 0.52 3.86
C TRP A 188 -6.18 -0.29 5.16
N ASP A 189 -6.61 -1.54 5.10
CA ASP A 189 -6.56 -2.47 6.24
C ASP A 189 -6.27 -3.89 5.75
N ASP A 190 -5.41 -4.62 6.45
CA ASP A 190 -4.97 -5.99 6.11
C ASP A 190 -4.66 -6.17 4.62
N GLU A 191 -3.88 -5.22 4.07
CA GLU A 191 -3.42 -5.22 2.67
C GLU A 191 -4.55 -5.17 1.62
N ASN A 192 -5.74 -4.71 2.00
CA ASN A 192 -6.87 -4.49 1.11
C ASN A 192 -7.39 -3.04 1.23
N TYR A 193 -7.97 -2.54 0.14
CA TYR A 193 -8.76 -1.32 0.20
C TYR A 193 -10.20 -1.63 0.60
N TYR A 194 -10.67 -0.83 1.55
CA TYR A 194 -12.07 -0.79 1.95
C TYR A 194 -12.64 0.61 1.69
N MET A 195 -13.75 0.66 0.98
CA MET A 195 -14.53 1.87 0.86
C MET A 195 -15.47 1.97 2.05
N ILE A 196 -15.38 3.08 2.78
CA ILE A 196 -16.33 3.45 3.83
C ILE A 196 -17.39 4.32 3.19
N ALA A 197 -18.64 3.89 3.25
CA ALA A 197 -19.75 4.56 2.60
C ALA A 197 -20.98 4.62 3.50
N PHE A 198 -21.80 5.62 3.26
CA PHE A 198 -23.15 5.70 3.82
C PHE A 198 -24.11 5.02 2.85
N ASP A 199 -24.87 4.08 3.38
CA ASP A 199 -25.91 3.38 2.66
C ASP A 199 -27.27 4.00 3.01
N ASP A 200 -27.89 4.68 2.05
CA ASP A 200 -29.14 5.41 2.25
C ASP A 200 -30.32 4.46 2.56
N TRP A 201 -30.25 3.21 2.07
CA TRP A 201 -31.31 2.23 2.29
C TRP A 201 -31.37 1.79 3.74
N ASP A 202 -30.23 1.44 4.31
CA ASP A 202 -30.14 1.00 5.71
C ASP A 202 -29.89 2.13 6.69
N ASN A 203 -29.65 3.34 6.19
CA ASN A 203 -29.27 4.54 6.97
C ASN A 203 -28.09 4.26 7.90
N LYS A 204 -27.04 3.60 7.37
CA LYS A 204 -25.87 3.14 8.13
C LYS A 204 -24.58 3.33 7.38
N ILE A 205 -23.51 3.52 8.14
CA ILE A 205 -22.15 3.45 7.62
C ILE A 205 -21.80 1.98 7.37
N LYS A 206 -21.39 1.66 6.15
CA LYS A 206 -20.94 0.33 5.74
C LYS A 206 -19.55 0.41 5.12
N HIS A 207 -18.86 -0.72 5.07
CA HIS A 207 -17.59 -0.82 4.38
C HIS A 207 -17.65 -1.97 3.37
N TYR A 208 -17.01 -1.72 2.23
CA TYR A 208 -17.00 -2.63 1.10
C TYR A 208 -15.56 -2.86 0.66
N ARG A 209 -15.16 -4.11 0.49
CA ARG A 209 -13.86 -4.43 -0.09
C ARG A 209 -13.85 -4.04 -1.56
N VAL A 210 -12.90 -3.20 -1.95
CA VAL A 210 -12.83 -2.64 -3.31
C VAL A 210 -12.50 -3.72 -4.36
N ASP A 211 -11.77 -4.77 -3.98
CA ASP A 211 -11.47 -5.90 -4.86
C ASP A 211 -12.70 -6.77 -5.21
N LYS A 212 -13.80 -6.62 -4.46
CA LYS A 212 -15.07 -7.28 -4.70
C LYS A 212 -16.09 -6.42 -5.45
N MET A 213 -15.75 -5.16 -5.72
CA MET A 213 -16.61 -4.23 -6.45
C MET A 213 -16.31 -4.31 -7.94
N MET A 214 -17.34 -4.31 -8.76
CA MET A 214 -17.24 -4.28 -10.22
C MET A 214 -18.30 -3.34 -10.78
N TYR A 215 -18.03 -2.82 -11.98
CA TYR A 215 -18.93 -1.91 -12.68
C TYR A 215 -19.28 -0.68 -11.85
N ILE A 216 -18.24 -0.03 -11.28
CA ILE A 216 -18.41 1.21 -10.54
C ILE A 216 -18.75 2.31 -11.53
N GLU A 217 -19.80 3.06 -11.23
CA GLU A 217 -20.20 4.24 -11.98
C GLU A 217 -20.44 5.40 -11.01
N VAL A 218 -19.84 6.55 -11.28
CA VAL A 218 -20.09 7.78 -10.54
C VAL A 218 -21.43 8.37 -11.00
N GLY A 219 -22.34 8.58 -10.06
CA GLY A 219 -23.65 9.13 -10.33
C GLY A 219 -23.67 10.65 -10.37
N ASN A 220 -24.87 11.21 -10.63
CA ASN A 220 -25.08 12.66 -10.61
C ASN A 220 -25.61 13.20 -9.28
N ASP A 221 -26.06 12.28 -8.38
CA ASP A 221 -26.63 12.66 -7.10
C ASP A 221 -25.52 13.02 -6.10
N GLU A 222 -25.79 13.99 -5.23
CA GLU A 222 -24.89 14.33 -4.14
C GLU A 222 -24.89 13.24 -3.08
N ARG A 223 -23.73 13.11 -2.38
CA ARG A 223 -23.59 12.16 -1.28
C ARG A 223 -24.52 12.52 -0.11
N ALA A 224 -25.12 11.50 0.48
CA ALA A 224 -25.83 11.57 1.76
C ALA A 224 -24.91 11.17 2.93
N GLY A 225 -25.39 11.26 4.16
CA GLY A 225 -24.65 10.85 5.36
C GLY A 225 -23.64 11.87 5.86
N LYS A 226 -23.78 13.15 5.50
CA LYS A 226 -22.83 14.20 5.90
C LYS A 226 -22.77 14.38 7.41
N GLU A 227 -23.89 14.29 8.11
CA GLU A 227 -23.93 14.46 9.56
C GLU A 227 -23.29 13.28 10.29
N GLU A 228 -23.45 12.05 9.76
CA GLU A 228 -22.84 10.84 10.30
C GLU A 228 -21.33 10.88 10.20
N PHE A 229 -20.80 11.53 9.15
CA PHE A 229 -19.35 11.67 8.93
C PHE A 229 -18.75 12.95 9.49
N LYS A 230 -19.52 13.92 9.96
CA LYS A 230 -19.01 15.20 10.47
C LYS A 230 -18.03 15.04 11.63
N ASN A 231 -18.29 14.06 12.52
CA ASN A 231 -17.45 13.73 13.67
C ASN A 231 -16.82 12.35 13.55
N PHE A 232 -16.78 11.77 12.34
CA PHE A 232 -16.24 10.46 12.10
C PHE A 232 -14.71 10.49 12.05
N ASP A 233 -14.08 9.92 13.08
CA ASP A 233 -12.62 9.80 13.16
C ASP A 233 -12.18 8.48 12.54
N MET A 234 -11.61 8.54 11.34
CA MET A 234 -11.15 7.37 10.59
C MET A 234 -10.08 6.58 11.36
N ALA A 235 -9.16 7.26 12.04
CA ALA A 235 -8.10 6.62 12.79
C ALA A 235 -8.66 5.83 13.99
N LYS A 236 -9.61 6.40 14.71
CA LYS A 236 -10.31 5.70 15.79
C LYS A 236 -11.14 4.54 15.27
N TYR A 237 -11.84 4.75 14.14
CA TYR A 237 -12.64 3.70 13.53
C TYR A 237 -11.78 2.49 13.13
N SER A 238 -10.64 2.70 12.47
CA SER A 238 -9.71 1.65 12.08
C SER A 238 -9.16 0.89 13.29
N LYS A 239 -8.78 1.61 14.36
CA LYS A 239 -8.28 0.98 15.59
C LYS A 239 -9.34 0.13 16.30
N ALA A 240 -10.60 0.60 16.30
CA ALA A 240 -11.72 -0.09 16.93
C ALA A 240 -12.21 -1.33 16.15
N THR A 241 -11.93 -1.40 14.84
CA THR A 241 -12.48 -2.43 13.95
C THR A 241 -11.44 -3.51 13.66
N PHE A 242 -11.81 -4.77 13.86
CA PHE A 242 -10.94 -5.92 13.61
C PHE A 242 -11.32 -6.60 12.29
N GLY A 243 -10.36 -6.66 11.33
CA GLY A 243 -10.57 -7.25 10.02
C GLY A 243 -11.74 -6.65 9.24
N MET A 244 -12.08 -5.40 9.52
CA MET A 244 -13.22 -4.67 8.94
C MET A 244 -14.58 -5.38 9.11
N TYR A 245 -14.74 -6.12 10.23
CA TYR A 245 -16.02 -6.68 10.60
C TYR A 245 -16.85 -5.70 11.42
N HIS A 246 -18.12 -5.60 11.09
CA HIS A 246 -19.06 -4.74 11.79
C HIS A 246 -19.38 -5.33 13.17
N GLY A 247 -19.50 -4.47 14.16
CA GLY A 247 -19.86 -4.82 15.52
C GLY A 247 -20.40 -3.59 16.26
N GLU A 248 -21.00 -3.82 17.42
CA GLU A 248 -21.44 -2.74 18.28
C GLU A 248 -20.23 -2.07 18.95
N LYS A 249 -20.15 -0.74 18.85
CA LYS A 249 -19.06 0.03 19.46
C LYS A 249 -19.23 0.06 20.99
N THR A 250 -18.31 -0.57 21.69
CA THR A 250 -18.35 -0.73 23.14
C THR A 250 -17.00 -0.39 23.76
N LYS A 251 -17.00 0.25 24.92
CA LYS A 251 -15.77 0.43 25.72
C LYS A 251 -15.44 -0.86 26.44
N VAL A 252 -14.33 -1.47 26.06
CA VAL A 252 -13.87 -2.75 26.60
C VAL A 252 -12.63 -2.54 27.44
N CYS A 253 -12.65 -3.08 28.68
CA CYS A 253 -11.47 -3.15 29.54
C CYS A 253 -10.79 -4.50 29.33
N ILE A 254 -9.51 -4.46 28.99
CA ILE A 254 -8.67 -5.62 28.72
C ILE A 254 -7.53 -5.62 29.74
N LYS A 255 -7.44 -6.67 30.55
CA LYS A 255 -6.32 -6.96 31.44
C LYS A 255 -5.30 -7.82 30.70
N PHE A 256 -4.02 -7.57 30.92
CA PHE A 256 -2.94 -8.30 30.27
C PHE A 256 -1.67 -8.37 31.13
N VAL A 257 -0.82 -9.34 30.85
CA VAL A 257 0.51 -9.46 31.47
C VAL A 257 1.44 -8.42 30.86
N ASN A 258 2.26 -7.75 31.71
CA ASN A 258 3.04 -6.56 31.31
C ASN A 258 3.94 -6.74 30.08
N HIS A 259 4.43 -7.95 29.80
CA HIS A 259 5.24 -8.19 28.59
C HIS A 259 4.45 -8.04 27.29
N MET A 260 3.10 -8.05 27.34
CA MET A 260 2.22 -7.85 26.20
C MET A 260 2.01 -6.37 25.83
N CYS A 261 2.58 -5.41 26.57
CA CYS A 261 2.42 -3.96 26.31
C CYS A 261 2.67 -3.60 24.84
N GLY A 262 3.70 -4.18 24.20
CA GLY A 262 4.03 -3.92 22.81
C GLY A 262 2.88 -4.24 21.86
N VAL A 263 2.20 -5.37 22.05
CA VAL A 263 1.06 -5.80 21.22
C VAL A 263 -0.08 -4.77 21.26
N PHE A 264 -0.36 -4.22 22.44
CA PHE A 264 -1.42 -3.22 22.62
C PHE A 264 -1.00 -1.84 22.11
N ILE A 265 0.29 -1.45 22.24
CA ILE A 265 0.84 -0.24 21.65
C ILE A 265 0.77 -0.30 20.11
N ASP A 266 1.16 -1.43 19.52
CA ASP A 266 1.12 -1.64 18.08
C ASP A 266 -0.31 -1.56 17.53
N ARG A 267 -1.28 -2.08 18.29
CA ARG A 267 -2.69 -2.08 17.88
C ARG A 267 -3.38 -0.74 18.09
N PHE A 268 -3.23 -0.14 19.27
CA PHE A 268 -4.01 1.02 19.68
C PHE A 268 -3.22 2.34 19.65
N GLY A 269 -1.89 2.26 19.57
CA GLY A 269 -0.99 3.40 19.52
C GLY A 269 -0.39 3.75 20.90
N LYS A 270 0.69 4.52 20.88
CA LYS A 270 1.45 4.93 22.08
C LYS A 270 0.64 5.79 23.06
N ASP A 271 -0.40 6.48 22.57
CA ASP A 271 -1.27 7.34 23.40
C ASP A 271 -2.29 6.54 24.21
N THR A 272 -2.31 5.21 24.08
CA THR A 272 -3.20 4.34 24.85
C THR A 272 -2.77 4.35 26.31
N LEU A 273 -3.71 4.68 27.19
CA LEU A 273 -3.46 4.72 28.64
C LEU A 273 -3.50 3.31 29.22
N PHE A 274 -2.39 2.87 29.80
CA PHE A 274 -2.30 1.65 30.60
C PHE A 274 -2.39 2.00 32.08
N ARG A 275 -3.21 1.24 32.80
CA ARG A 275 -3.28 1.31 34.25
C ARG A 275 -2.60 0.08 34.83
N LYS A 276 -1.53 0.27 35.61
CA LYS A 276 -0.86 -0.82 36.35
C LYS A 276 -1.82 -1.34 37.43
N ILE A 277 -2.05 -2.64 37.46
CA ILE A 277 -2.84 -3.34 38.49
C ILE A 277 -1.91 -3.84 39.58
N ASP A 278 -0.86 -4.55 39.19
CA ASP A 278 0.18 -5.11 40.05
C ASP A 278 1.54 -5.19 39.35
N GLU A 279 2.53 -5.87 39.92
CA GLU A 279 3.87 -6.01 39.36
C GLU A 279 3.91 -6.78 38.03
N LYS A 280 2.90 -7.61 37.75
CA LYS A 280 2.84 -8.48 36.58
C LYS A 280 1.76 -8.06 35.57
N HIS A 281 0.74 -7.34 36.00
CA HIS A 281 -0.45 -7.08 35.20
C HIS A 281 -0.74 -5.59 35.05
N SER A 282 -1.21 -5.24 33.89
CA SER A 282 -1.79 -3.95 33.55
C SER A 282 -3.13 -4.14 32.85
N GLU A 283 -3.89 -3.04 32.71
CA GLU A 283 -5.12 -3.01 31.93
C GLU A 283 -5.17 -1.78 31.06
N LEU A 284 -5.98 -1.86 30.02
CA LEU A 284 -6.35 -0.74 29.16
C LEU A 284 -7.86 -0.70 28.92
N ILE A 285 -8.37 0.48 28.58
CA ILE A 285 -9.75 0.65 28.10
C ILE A 285 -9.69 1.17 26.67
N ALA A 286 -10.34 0.45 25.76
CA ALA A 286 -10.40 0.82 24.36
C ALA A 286 -11.84 0.79 23.83
N ASP A 287 -12.12 1.67 22.86
CA ASP A 287 -13.35 1.58 22.06
C ASP A 287 -13.18 0.46 21.03
N ILE A 288 -14.04 -0.55 21.08
CA ILE A 288 -13.97 -1.76 20.24
C ILE A 288 -15.32 -1.98 19.54
N ASN A 289 -15.28 -2.26 18.25
CA ASN A 289 -16.42 -2.84 17.54
C ASN A 289 -16.43 -4.34 17.82
N VAL A 290 -17.23 -4.75 18.80
CA VAL A 290 -17.27 -6.14 19.28
C VAL A 290 -17.74 -7.06 18.16
N SER A 291 -16.94 -8.04 17.80
CA SER A 291 -17.16 -8.91 16.65
C SER A 291 -16.44 -10.27 16.85
N PRO A 292 -16.82 -11.31 16.09
CA PRO A 292 -16.09 -12.58 16.12
C PRO A 292 -14.60 -12.43 15.83
N GLN A 293 -14.17 -11.46 15.02
CA GLN A 293 -12.76 -11.20 14.74
C GLN A 293 -12.03 -10.60 15.93
N PHE A 294 -12.68 -9.71 16.68
CA PHE A 294 -12.14 -9.22 17.95
C PHE A 294 -11.92 -10.38 18.93
N PHE A 295 -12.90 -11.27 19.09
CA PHE A 295 -12.75 -12.45 19.94
C PHE A 295 -11.64 -13.38 19.43
N GLY A 296 -11.55 -13.61 18.12
CA GLY A 296 -10.45 -14.35 17.51
C GLY A 296 -9.08 -13.75 17.80
N TRP A 297 -8.97 -12.40 17.75
CA TRP A 297 -7.75 -11.70 18.10
C TRP A 297 -7.41 -11.88 19.60
N ILE A 298 -8.35 -11.73 20.50
CA ILE A 298 -8.14 -12.01 21.95
C ILE A 298 -7.65 -13.45 22.14
N PHE A 299 -8.27 -14.44 21.50
CA PHE A 299 -7.82 -15.84 21.60
C PHE A 299 -6.39 -16.04 21.07
N SER A 300 -5.99 -15.31 20.03
CA SER A 300 -4.63 -15.43 19.48
C SER A 300 -3.53 -14.96 20.47
N LEU A 301 -3.90 -14.18 21.47
CA LEU A 301 -3.00 -13.68 22.51
C LEU A 301 -2.83 -14.68 23.70
N GLY A 302 -3.56 -15.78 23.68
CA GLY A 302 -3.45 -16.84 24.69
C GLY A 302 -4.00 -16.47 26.06
N ASN A 303 -3.41 -17.04 27.09
CA ASN A 303 -3.87 -16.89 28.48
C ASN A 303 -3.38 -15.61 29.17
N ASP A 304 -2.56 -14.83 28.50
CA ASP A 304 -1.94 -13.62 29.06
C ASP A 304 -2.85 -12.40 28.97
N VAL A 305 -4.06 -12.58 28.40
CA VAL A 305 -5.02 -11.51 28.13
C VAL A 305 -6.43 -11.94 28.56
N GLU A 306 -7.15 -11.02 29.21
CA GLU A 306 -8.51 -11.26 29.70
C GLU A 306 -9.39 -10.02 29.44
N ILE A 307 -10.61 -10.23 28.94
CA ILE A 307 -11.64 -9.17 28.91
C ILE A 307 -12.29 -9.10 30.30
N VAL A 308 -12.15 -7.95 30.95
CA VAL A 308 -12.66 -7.73 32.31
C VAL A 308 -14.07 -7.14 32.32
N SER A 309 -14.32 -6.20 31.42
CA SER A 309 -15.62 -5.51 31.32
C SER A 309 -15.87 -4.97 29.89
N PRO A 310 -17.12 -4.70 29.53
CA PRO A 310 -18.34 -4.86 30.33
C PRO A 310 -18.78 -6.33 30.40
N LYS A 311 -19.66 -6.65 31.35
CA LYS A 311 -20.14 -8.03 31.57
C LYS A 311 -20.84 -8.62 30.34
N GLU A 312 -21.49 -7.81 29.56
CA GLU A 312 -22.18 -8.19 28.32
C GLU A 312 -21.18 -8.79 27.31
N VAL A 313 -20.04 -8.13 27.08
CA VAL A 313 -18.98 -8.61 26.19
C VAL A 313 -18.32 -9.87 26.73
N VAL A 314 -18.09 -9.97 28.04
CA VAL A 314 -17.56 -11.19 28.67
C VAL A 314 -18.53 -12.36 28.48
N ASN A 315 -19.84 -12.13 28.66
CA ASN A 315 -20.84 -13.17 28.44
C ASN A 315 -20.95 -13.57 26.96
N GLU A 316 -20.88 -12.61 26.04
CA GLU A 316 -20.88 -12.90 24.61
C GLU A 316 -19.66 -13.76 24.21
N LEU A 317 -18.47 -13.43 24.72
CA LEU A 317 -17.27 -14.24 24.53
C LEU A 317 -17.45 -15.68 25.09
N ARG A 318 -18.04 -15.83 26.27
CA ARG A 318 -18.31 -17.16 26.88
C ARG A 318 -19.26 -17.99 26.02
N GLU A 319 -20.35 -17.38 25.54
CA GLU A 319 -21.29 -18.06 24.66
C GLU A 319 -20.67 -18.41 23.30
N TYR A 320 -19.83 -17.52 22.75
CA TYR A 320 -19.08 -17.79 21.53
C TYR A 320 -18.14 -18.98 21.71
N THR A 321 -17.41 -19.03 22.84
CA THR A 321 -16.48 -20.11 23.17
C THR A 321 -17.21 -21.45 23.36
N LYS A 322 -18.32 -21.46 24.10
CA LYS A 322 -19.14 -22.67 24.26
C LYS A 322 -19.59 -23.25 22.94
N LYS A 323 -20.17 -22.40 22.05
CA LYS A 323 -20.59 -22.82 20.71
C LYS A 323 -19.43 -23.36 19.85
N PHE A 324 -18.21 -22.85 20.08
CA PHE A 324 -17.04 -23.35 19.41
C PHE A 324 -16.62 -24.73 19.92
N ILE A 325 -16.55 -24.92 21.25
CA ILE A 325 -16.17 -26.19 21.89
C ILE A 325 -17.15 -27.31 21.49
N MET A 326 -18.46 -27.04 21.54
CA MET A 326 -19.50 -28.02 21.15
C MET A 326 -19.38 -28.58 19.72
N LYS A 327 -18.56 -28.01 18.86
CA LYS A 327 -18.28 -28.55 17.53
C LYS A 327 -17.18 -29.62 17.52
N TYR A 328 -16.45 -29.74 18.60
CA TYR A 328 -15.32 -30.66 18.75
C TYR A 328 -15.55 -31.73 19.83
N GLU A 329 -16.69 -31.66 20.51
CA GLU A 329 -17.24 -32.73 21.32
C GLU A 329 -18.14 -33.65 20.47
#